data_fbf2d050ae86d4cadf59319d087b2c2e
#
_entry.id   fbf2d050ae86d4cadf59319d087b2c2e
#
_cell.length_a   1.000
_cell.length_b   1.000
_cell.length_c   1.000
_cell.angle_alpha   90.00
_cell.angle_beta   90.00
_cell.angle_gamma   90.00
#
_symmetry.space_group_name_H-M   'P 1'
#
loop_
_entity.id
_entity.type
_entity.pdbx_description
1 polymer ?
#
loop_
_entity_poly.entity_id
_entity_poly.type
_entity_poly.pdbx_seq_one_letter_code
_entity_poly.pdbx_strand_id
1 'polypeptide(L)'
;MGIFSGLFKSRDKPRNSYDSPSYSYFFGRSNSGKRVNDRTAMQHTVVYACVRVLSEAIAQLPLHVYQYTENGKERVPQHPLYFLLHDQPNPEMTSFVFRETLMSHLLIYGNAYAQIIRNGRGEVLGLYPLMPDKVRVDRDQQNRLVYIYSRYDEANPNLKQQGDIVLQAEDVLHIPGLGYDGLVGYSPIALAKNAIGISLACEDYGSTFFANGASPSGVLEHPGVIKNPERVRDAWQRAYGGSNSHHTAILEEGMKYTPISIPNNEAQFLETRKFQVEEIARLYRVPLHMIGDLDHATFSNVEHLSLDFVKYSLDPWIVRWEQSLQKALLSDSEKGKYFIKFNVEGLLRGDYASRMQGYATARQNGWMSANDIRELEDMNMIPDELGGNLYLVNGSFTKLADAGAFAKENEKEETTHEE
;
A
#
# COMPACT_ATOMS: atom_id res chain seq x y z
N MET A 1 -48.16 32.87 -2.40
CA MET A 1 -47.82 31.65 -1.64
C MET A 1 -47.26 30.64 -2.62
N GLY A 2 -45.95 30.37 -2.52
CA GLY A 2 -45.20 29.68 -3.55
C GLY A 2 -45.40 28.16 -3.53
N ILE A 3 -45.74 27.62 -4.69
CA ILE A 3 -45.99 26.19 -4.95
C ILE A 3 -44.67 25.37 -5.00
N PHE A 4 -43.52 25.95 -4.72
CA PHE A 4 -42.19 25.32 -4.88
C PHE A 4 -41.49 24.98 -3.57
N SER A 5 -42.10 25.13 -2.40
CA SER A 5 -41.44 24.85 -1.11
C SER A 5 -41.31 23.35 -0.73
N GLY A 6 -41.85 22.45 -1.56
CA GLY A 6 -41.83 21.02 -1.30
C GLY A 6 -40.80 20.17 -2.09
N LEU A 7 -40.08 20.80 -3.05
CA LEU A 7 -39.20 20.05 -3.97
C LEU A 7 -37.73 19.97 -3.53
N PHE A 8 -37.36 20.70 -2.52
CA PHE A 8 -36.02 20.58 -1.91
C PHE A 8 -36.17 19.92 -0.54
N LYS A 9 -36.42 18.61 -0.50
CA LYS A 9 -36.11 17.84 0.69
C LYS A 9 -34.64 18.08 1.00
N SER A 10 -34.38 18.70 2.14
CA SER A 10 -33.05 18.76 2.76
C SER A 10 -32.40 17.37 2.59
N ARG A 11 -31.26 17.30 1.92
CA ARG A 11 -30.46 16.08 1.88
C ARG A 11 -30.34 15.59 3.31
N ASP A 12 -30.73 14.35 3.56
CA ASP A 12 -30.51 13.71 4.85
C ASP A 12 -29.05 13.98 5.25
N LYS A 13 -28.85 14.36 6.52
CA LYS A 13 -27.51 14.60 7.05
C LYS A 13 -26.67 13.38 6.74
N PRO A 14 -25.51 13.51 6.08
CA PRO A 14 -24.66 12.37 5.81
C PRO A 14 -24.32 11.72 7.15
N ARG A 15 -24.73 10.47 7.33
CA ARG A 15 -24.38 9.68 8.52
C ARG A 15 -22.97 9.12 8.32
N ASN A 16 -22.17 9.17 9.36
CA ASN A 16 -20.86 8.54 9.34
C ASN A 16 -21.01 7.04 9.19
N SER A 17 -20.17 6.43 8.37
CA SER A 17 -20.13 4.98 8.16
C SER A 17 -19.82 4.20 9.46
N TYR A 18 -19.19 4.84 10.44
CA TYR A 18 -18.88 4.25 11.74
C TYR A 18 -20.11 3.95 12.61
N ASP A 19 -21.17 4.74 12.52
CA ASP A 19 -22.43 4.55 13.25
C ASP A 19 -23.43 3.68 12.49
N SER A 20 -23.07 3.20 11.31
CA SER A 20 -23.90 2.33 10.50
C SER A 20 -23.88 0.91 11.08
N PRO A 21 -25.05 0.24 11.22
CA PRO A 21 -25.11 -1.21 11.51
C PRO A 21 -24.27 -2.04 10.55
N SER A 22 -24.10 -1.57 9.30
CA SER A 22 -23.23 -2.18 8.29
C SER A 22 -21.77 -2.18 8.71
N TYR A 23 -21.29 -1.16 9.42
CA TYR A 23 -19.90 -1.10 9.86
C TYR A 23 -19.60 -2.16 10.91
N SER A 24 -20.50 -2.34 11.91
CA SER A 24 -20.36 -3.38 12.94
C SER A 24 -20.39 -4.80 12.36
N TYR A 25 -21.04 -5.00 11.20
CA TYR A 25 -21.08 -6.29 10.50
C TYR A 25 -19.71 -6.71 9.96
N PHE A 26 -18.87 -5.76 9.55
CA PHE A 26 -17.52 -6.06 9.05
C PHE A 26 -16.52 -6.37 10.16
N PHE A 27 -16.77 -5.97 11.40
CA PHE A 27 -15.91 -6.27 12.54
C PHE A 27 -16.46 -7.44 13.35
N GLY A 28 -15.57 -8.29 13.88
CA GLY A 28 -15.94 -9.42 14.72
C GLY A 28 -15.22 -10.70 14.35
N ARG A 29 -15.75 -11.84 14.85
CA ARG A 29 -15.17 -13.15 14.54
C ARG A 29 -15.37 -13.50 13.06
N SER A 30 -14.36 -14.11 12.46
CA SER A 30 -14.46 -14.73 11.14
C SER A 30 -15.33 -16.00 11.21
N ASN A 31 -15.81 -16.46 10.06
CA ASN A 31 -16.57 -17.72 9.96
C ASN A 31 -15.74 -18.93 10.41
N SER A 32 -14.42 -18.86 10.40
CA SER A 32 -13.51 -19.88 10.94
C SER A 32 -13.39 -19.84 12.47
N GLY A 33 -14.11 -18.95 13.17
CA GLY A 33 -14.05 -18.77 14.61
C GLY A 33 -12.82 -17.97 15.11
N LYS A 34 -11.90 -17.61 14.22
CA LYS A 34 -10.72 -16.80 14.56
C LYS A 34 -11.08 -15.33 14.72
N ARG A 35 -10.49 -14.69 15.72
CA ARG A 35 -10.60 -13.24 15.90
C ARG A 35 -9.61 -12.57 14.95
N VAL A 36 -10.12 -11.76 14.02
CA VAL A 36 -9.32 -10.96 13.09
C VAL A 36 -9.46 -9.49 13.47
N ASN A 37 -8.36 -8.88 13.84
CA ASN A 37 -8.19 -7.45 14.08
C ASN A 37 -6.86 -7.00 13.46
N ASP A 38 -6.51 -5.73 13.59
CA ASP A 38 -5.26 -5.14 13.12
C ASP A 38 -4.02 -5.91 13.58
N ARG A 39 -3.93 -6.26 14.88
CA ARG A 39 -2.79 -6.97 15.46
C ARG A 39 -2.68 -8.41 14.94
N THR A 40 -3.79 -9.18 14.99
CA THR A 40 -3.77 -10.58 14.54
C THR A 40 -3.58 -10.68 13.03
N ALA A 41 -4.11 -9.74 12.25
CA ALA A 41 -3.89 -9.70 10.81
C ALA A 41 -2.44 -9.39 10.46
N MET A 42 -1.80 -8.45 11.18
CA MET A 42 -0.38 -8.12 10.97
C MET A 42 0.60 -9.20 11.43
N GLN A 43 0.16 -10.15 12.27
CA GLN A 43 0.94 -11.36 12.58
C GLN A 43 0.96 -12.36 11.43
N HIS A 44 -0.01 -12.28 10.52
CA HIS A 44 -0.03 -13.12 9.33
C HIS A 44 1.00 -12.63 8.31
N THR A 45 1.94 -13.52 7.94
CA THR A 45 3.12 -13.16 7.13
C THR A 45 2.79 -12.52 5.80
N VAL A 46 1.76 -12.99 5.11
CA VAL A 46 1.35 -12.46 3.79
C VAL A 46 0.71 -11.09 3.91
N VAL A 47 -0.13 -10.85 4.94
CA VAL A 47 -0.70 -9.53 5.20
C VAL A 47 0.42 -8.53 5.48
N TYR A 48 1.35 -8.90 6.38
CA TYR A 48 2.51 -8.08 6.69
C TYR A 48 3.35 -7.77 5.44
N ALA A 49 3.65 -8.78 4.61
CA ALA A 49 4.42 -8.61 3.39
C ALA A 49 3.74 -7.65 2.40
N CYS A 50 2.42 -7.80 2.17
CA CYS A 50 1.68 -6.90 1.29
C CYS A 50 1.63 -5.45 1.81
N VAL A 51 1.37 -5.27 3.10
CA VAL A 51 1.37 -3.95 3.74
C VAL A 51 2.76 -3.32 3.63
N ARG A 52 3.82 -4.08 3.93
CA ARG A 52 5.19 -3.61 3.84
C ARG A 52 5.57 -3.18 2.42
N VAL A 53 5.34 -4.03 1.41
CA VAL A 53 5.68 -3.75 0.00
C VAL A 53 5.04 -2.44 -0.47
N LEU A 54 3.74 -2.25 -0.21
CA LEU A 54 3.04 -1.04 -0.63
C LEU A 54 3.46 0.20 0.17
N SER A 55 3.70 0.06 1.48
CA SER A 55 4.11 1.18 2.33
C SER A 55 5.51 1.67 1.98
N GLU A 56 6.47 0.76 1.81
CA GLU A 56 7.83 1.08 1.39
C GLU A 56 7.86 1.67 -0.04
N ALA A 57 7.04 1.12 -0.95
CA ALA A 57 6.96 1.62 -2.33
C ALA A 57 6.48 3.08 -2.41
N ILE A 58 5.50 3.49 -1.59
CA ILE A 58 5.07 4.89 -1.52
C ILE A 58 6.08 5.75 -0.75
N ALA A 59 6.65 5.23 0.34
CA ALA A 59 7.57 5.96 1.19
C ALA A 59 8.88 6.35 0.47
N GLN A 60 9.38 5.50 -0.42
CA GLN A 60 10.62 5.77 -1.17
C GLN A 60 10.45 6.81 -2.30
N LEU A 61 9.22 7.12 -2.73
CA LEU A 61 8.99 8.08 -3.80
C LEU A 61 9.28 9.50 -3.33
N PRO A 62 10.15 10.26 -4.02
CA PRO A 62 10.35 11.67 -3.72
C PRO A 62 9.05 12.46 -3.94
N LEU A 63 8.69 13.28 -2.97
CA LEU A 63 7.51 14.14 -3.01
C LEU A 63 7.96 15.58 -3.14
N HIS A 64 7.55 16.24 -4.22
CA HIS A 64 7.98 17.59 -4.54
C HIS A 64 6.80 18.56 -4.62
N VAL A 65 7.10 19.82 -4.39
CA VAL A 65 6.21 20.97 -4.70
C VAL A 65 6.61 21.54 -6.05
N TYR A 66 5.64 21.71 -6.94
CA TYR A 66 5.81 22.28 -8.25
C TYR A 66 4.96 23.54 -8.41
N GLN A 67 5.41 24.45 -9.26
CA GLN A 67 4.66 25.61 -9.73
C GLN A 67 4.35 25.47 -11.21
N TYR A 68 3.15 25.89 -11.61
CA TYR A 68 2.83 26.07 -13.02
C TYR A 68 3.48 27.36 -13.54
N THR A 69 4.20 27.25 -14.64
CA THR A 69 4.83 28.36 -15.37
C THR A 69 4.31 28.43 -16.79
N GLU A 70 4.62 29.52 -17.52
CA GLU A 70 4.26 29.65 -18.93
C GLU A 70 4.86 28.54 -19.80
N ASN A 71 6.03 28.01 -19.40
CA ASN A 71 6.77 26.97 -20.12
C ASN A 71 6.51 25.55 -19.59
N GLY A 72 5.55 25.38 -18.68
CA GLY A 72 5.22 24.07 -18.12
C GLY A 72 5.20 24.06 -16.59
N LYS A 73 6.00 23.23 -15.96
CA LYS A 73 6.09 23.07 -14.50
C LYS A 73 7.53 23.13 -14.03
N GLU A 74 7.75 23.76 -12.88
CA GLU A 74 9.07 23.83 -12.24
C GLU A 74 8.99 23.38 -10.80
N ARG A 75 10.04 22.70 -10.30
CA ARG A 75 10.18 22.40 -8.86
C ARG A 75 10.46 23.67 -8.09
N VAL A 76 9.87 23.80 -6.91
CA VAL A 76 10.03 24.98 -6.04
C VAL A 76 10.59 24.55 -4.67
N PRO A 77 11.91 24.31 -4.56
CA PRO A 77 12.53 23.90 -3.30
C PRO A 77 12.41 24.94 -2.18
N GLN A 78 12.20 26.22 -2.55
CA GLN A 78 12.06 27.33 -1.61
C GLN A 78 10.67 27.43 -0.99
N HIS A 79 9.69 26.66 -1.48
CA HIS A 79 8.34 26.66 -0.92
C HIS A 79 8.36 26.09 0.50
N PRO A 80 7.67 26.69 1.49
CA PRO A 80 7.70 26.22 2.88
C PRO A 80 7.32 24.75 3.06
N LEU A 81 6.36 24.25 2.26
CA LEU A 81 5.95 22.85 2.28
C LEU A 81 7.00 21.89 1.69
N TYR A 82 7.99 22.37 0.92
CA TYR A 82 8.94 21.50 0.27
C TYR A 82 9.73 20.68 1.31
N PHE A 83 10.35 21.36 2.27
CA PHE A 83 11.12 20.71 3.32
C PHE A 83 10.28 19.74 4.14
N LEU A 84 9.05 20.12 4.51
CA LEU A 84 8.14 19.26 5.29
C LEU A 84 7.74 18.00 4.55
N LEU A 85 7.53 18.07 3.24
CA LEU A 85 7.07 16.92 2.46
C LEU A 85 8.21 16.06 1.95
N HIS A 86 9.33 16.68 1.60
CA HIS A 86 10.48 16.00 1.00
C HIS A 86 11.42 15.42 2.05
N ASP A 87 11.76 16.20 3.09
CA ASP A 87 12.81 15.85 4.03
C ASP A 87 12.28 15.45 5.41
N GLN A 88 11.58 16.36 6.10
CA GLN A 88 11.24 16.17 7.50
C GLN A 88 9.89 16.82 7.86
N PRO A 89 8.81 16.02 8.02
CA PRO A 89 7.47 16.52 8.32
C PRO A 89 7.33 17.05 9.77
N ASN A 90 8.15 16.58 10.67
CA ASN A 90 8.22 17.00 12.08
C ASN A 90 9.58 16.60 12.69
N PRO A 91 9.95 17.10 13.89
CA PRO A 91 11.25 16.80 14.52
C PRO A 91 11.48 15.32 14.88
N GLU A 92 10.43 14.51 14.91
CA GLU A 92 10.48 13.12 15.42
C GLU A 92 10.72 12.09 14.32
N MET A 93 10.43 12.42 13.06
CA MET A 93 10.50 11.43 11.97
C MET A 93 10.91 12.04 10.64
N THR A 94 11.52 11.22 9.79
CA THR A 94 11.84 11.56 8.41
C THR A 94 10.57 11.49 7.53
N SER A 95 10.62 12.08 6.36
CA SER A 95 9.52 12.01 5.39
C SER A 95 9.24 10.58 4.92
N PHE A 96 10.27 9.72 4.84
CA PHE A 96 10.11 8.30 4.54
C PHE A 96 9.24 7.61 5.61
N VAL A 97 9.62 7.70 6.89
CA VAL A 97 8.90 7.08 8.01
C VAL A 97 7.47 7.61 8.10
N PHE A 98 7.27 8.90 7.89
CA PHE A 98 5.94 9.51 7.88
C PHE A 98 5.03 8.93 6.80
N ARG A 99 5.53 8.84 5.55
CA ARG A 99 4.77 8.26 4.44
C ARG A 99 4.50 6.78 4.63
N GLU A 100 5.51 6.02 5.09
CA GLU A 100 5.38 4.60 5.42
C GLU A 100 4.30 4.38 6.47
N THR A 101 4.31 5.16 7.57
CA THR A 101 3.33 5.08 8.64
C THR A 101 1.92 5.36 8.13
N LEU A 102 1.71 6.47 7.42
CA LEU A 102 0.39 6.82 6.91
C LEU A 102 -0.11 5.82 5.86
N MET A 103 0.79 5.28 5.03
CA MET A 103 0.41 4.26 4.06
C MET A 103 0.04 2.94 4.75
N SER A 104 0.77 2.53 5.78
CA SER A 104 0.39 1.37 6.59
C SER A 104 -0.98 1.56 7.26
N HIS A 105 -1.28 2.76 7.76
CA HIS A 105 -2.60 3.10 8.29
C HIS A 105 -3.71 2.93 7.24
N LEU A 106 -3.48 3.39 6.00
CA LEU A 106 -4.42 3.19 4.89
C LEU A 106 -4.69 1.72 4.61
N LEU A 107 -3.65 0.90 4.58
CA LEU A 107 -3.74 -0.52 4.24
C LEU A 107 -4.34 -1.38 5.36
N ILE A 108 -4.25 -0.92 6.61
CA ILE A 108 -4.80 -1.62 7.78
C ILE A 108 -6.21 -1.11 8.08
N TYR A 109 -6.38 0.20 8.23
CA TYR A 109 -7.61 0.82 8.71
C TYR A 109 -8.47 1.45 7.61
N GLY A 110 -7.93 1.56 6.38
CA GLY A 110 -8.61 2.20 5.26
C GLY A 110 -8.59 3.72 5.28
N ASN A 111 -7.96 4.33 6.29
CA ASN A 111 -7.84 5.76 6.44
C ASN A 111 -6.49 6.10 7.05
N ALA A 112 -5.90 7.21 6.63
CA ALA A 112 -4.74 7.78 7.29
C ALA A 112 -5.03 9.23 7.69
N TYR A 113 -4.59 9.59 8.89
CA TYR A 113 -4.78 10.91 9.46
C TYR A 113 -3.46 11.48 9.95
N ALA A 114 -3.25 12.77 9.74
CA ALA A 114 -2.20 13.50 10.42
C ALA A 114 -2.72 14.87 10.87
N GLN A 115 -2.35 15.27 12.08
CA GLN A 115 -2.62 16.61 12.56
C GLN A 115 -1.69 17.59 11.87
N ILE A 116 -2.25 18.70 11.39
CA ILE A 116 -1.52 19.81 10.76
C ILE A 116 -1.32 20.88 11.84
N ILE A 117 -0.07 21.16 12.17
CA ILE A 117 0.28 22.24 13.08
C ILE A 117 0.57 23.48 12.26
N ARG A 118 -0.13 24.57 12.55
CA ARG A 118 0.03 25.87 11.87
C ARG A 118 0.49 26.95 12.84
N ASN A 119 1.20 27.94 12.31
CA ASN A 119 1.51 29.16 13.06
C ASN A 119 0.34 30.17 13.00
N GLY A 120 0.48 31.29 13.71
CA GLY A 120 -0.53 32.36 13.69
C GLY A 120 -0.76 33.06 12.34
N ARG A 121 0.04 32.76 11.31
CA ARG A 121 -0.13 33.21 9.92
C ARG A 121 -0.76 32.16 9.03
N GLY A 122 -1.09 30.97 9.57
CA GLY A 122 -1.66 29.87 8.82
C GLY A 122 -0.64 28.98 8.09
N GLU A 123 0.67 29.26 8.21
CA GLU A 123 1.72 28.44 7.59
C GLU A 123 1.88 27.11 8.33
N VAL A 124 2.06 26.02 7.58
CA VAL A 124 2.25 24.69 8.13
C VAL A 124 3.64 24.55 8.75
N LEU A 125 3.70 24.21 10.03
CA LEU A 125 4.95 24.01 10.78
C LEU A 125 5.31 22.53 10.92
N GLY A 126 4.33 21.63 10.85
CA GLY A 126 4.57 20.21 11.00
C GLY A 126 3.33 19.36 10.79
N LEU A 127 3.58 18.06 10.51
CA LEU A 127 2.56 17.05 10.30
C LEU A 127 2.82 15.88 11.25
N TYR A 128 1.83 15.53 12.07
CA TYR A 128 1.94 14.47 13.08
C TYR A 128 0.90 13.37 12.82
N PRO A 129 1.31 12.13 12.56
CA PRO A 129 0.37 11.03 12.37
C PRO A 129 -0.57 10.84 13.55
N LEU A 130 -1.85 10.62 13.27
CA LEU A 130 -2.85 10.24 14.27
C LEU A 130 -3.22 8.77 14.07
N MET A 131 -3.37 8.04 15.18
CA MET A 131 -3.79 6.63 15.14
C MET A 131 -5.22 6.53 14.64
N PRO A 132 -5.50 5.82 13.52
CA PRO A 132 -6.82 5.80 12.91
C PRO A 132 -7.92 5.18 13.78
N ASP A 133 -7.58 4.22 14.62
CA ASP A 133 -8.48 3.58 15.60
C ASP A 133 -8.96 4.55 16.70
N LYS A 134 -8.25 5.66 16.89
CA LYS A 134 -8.57 6.74 17.83
C LYS A 134 -9.26 7.94 17.18
N VAL A 135 -9.40 7.96 15.86
CA VAL A 135 -10.04 9.06 15.11
C VAL A 135 -11.46 8.69 14.70
N ARG A 136 -12.43 9.49 15.11
CA ARG A 136 -13.80 9.43 14.62
C ARG A 136 -14.11 10.66 13.77
N VAL A 137 -14.58 10.44 12.56
CA VAL A 137 -15.05 11.50 11.66
C VAL A 137 -16.49 11.79 11.99
N ASP A 138 -16.84 13.06 12.26
CA ASP A 138 -18.17 13.50 12.68
C ASP A 138 -18.50 14.88 12.11
N ARG A 139 -19.66 15.42 12.45
CA ARG A 139 -20.08 16.75 12.09
C ARG A 139 -20.50 17.53 13.35
N ASP A 140 -20.10 18.81 13.40
CA ASP A 140 -20.49 19.70 14.48
C ASP A 140 -21.97 20.15 14.35
N GLN A 141 -22.42 20.98 15.30
CA GLN A 141 -23.79 21.50 15.32
C GLN A 141 -24.12 22.35 14.07
N GLN A 142 -23.12 22.91 13.40
CA GLN A 142 -23.24 23.69 12.17
C GLN A 142 -23.11 22.81 10.92
N ASN A 143 -23.08 21.46 11.09
CA ASN A 143 -22.91 20.48 10.01
C ASN A 143 -21.53 20.54 9.29
N ARG A 144 -20.51 21.15 9.91
CA ARG A 144 -19.13 21.16 9.42
C ARG A 144 -18.43 19.86 9.82
N LEU A 145 -17.58 19.36 8.94
CA LEU A 145 -16.78 18.16 9.20
C LEU A 145 -15.78 18.43 10.32
N VAL A 146 -15.74 17.55 11.29
CA VAL A 146 -14.80 17.57 12.41
C VAL A 146 -14.22 16.17 12.65
N TYR A 147 -13.05 16.13 13.26
CA TYR A 147 -12.38 14.90 13.64
C TYR A 147 -12.25 14.86 15.15
N ILE A 148 -12.79 13.79 15.76
CA ILE A 148 -12.76 13.60 17.20
C ILE A 148 -11.66 12.59 17.49
N TYR A 149 -10.59 13.04 18.12
CA TYR A 149 -9.45 12.20 18.51
C TYR A 149 -9.58 11.79 19.97
N SER A 150 -9.69 10.49 20.19
CA SER A 150 -9.73 9.93 21.54
C SER A 150 -8.34 9.84 22.15
N ARG A 151 -8.14 10.47 23.31
CA ARG A 151 -6.89 10.34 24.08
C ARG A 151 -6.83 9.08 24.94
N TYR A 152 -7.90 8.30 24.94
CA TYR A 152 -7.92 7.07 25.72
C TYR A 152 -6.81 6.12 25.27
N ASP A 153 -6.02 5.67 26.23
CA ASP A 153 -5.04 4.62 26.06
C ASP A 153 -5.22 3.61 27.19
N GLU A 154 -5.38 2.33 26.83
CA GLU A 154 -5.51 1.25 27.83
C GLU A 154 -4.26 1.14 28.71
N ALA A 155 -3.08 1.46 28.14
CA ALA A 155 -1.81 1.46 28.87
C ALA A 155 -1.66 2.67 29.82
N ASN A 156 -2.43 3.75 29.61
CA ASN A 156 -2.36 4.94 30.44
C ASN A 156 -3.75 5.48 30.80
N PRO A 157 -4.44 4.87 31.80
CA PRO A 157 -5.80 5.22 32.21
C PRO A 157 -5.98 6.69 32.66
N ASN A 158 -4.89 7.36 33.07
CA ASN A 158 -4.93 8.76 33.48
C ASN A 158 -5.25 9.72 32.31
N LEU A 159 -4.98 9.34 31.08
CA LEU A 159 -5.35 10.10 29.89
C LEU A 159 -6.87 10.13 29.65
N LYS A 160 -7.63 9.17 30.21
CA LYS A 160 -9.09 9.13 30.11
C LYS A 160 -9.78 10.36 30.73
N GLN A 161 -9.12 11.02 31.69
CA GLN A 161 -9.64 12.23 32.34
C GLN A 161 -9.51 13.50 31.49
N GLN A 162 -8.71 13.46 30.39
CA GLN A 162 -8.46 14.63 29.55
C GLN A 162 -9.51 14.86 28.45
N GLY A 163 -10.42 13.90 28.24
CA GLY A 163 -11.48 13.98 27.23
C GLY A 163 -10.96 13.85 25.79
N ASP A 164 -11.90 13.79 24.85
CA ASP A 164 -11.60 13.77 23.42
C ASP A 164 -11.22 15.18 22.91
N ILE A 165 -10.35 15.22 21.90
CA ILE A 165 -9.99 16.47 21.20
C ILE A 165 -10.82 16.56 19.94
N VAL A 166 -11.48 17.70 19.73
CA VAL A 166 -12.15 18.01 18.47
C VAL A 166 -11.20 18.83 17.60
N LEU A 167 -10.79 18.25 16.47
CA LEU A 167 -9.96 18.90 15.46
C LEU A 167 -10.85 19.39 14.30
N GLN A 168 -10.57 20.59 13.81
CA GLN A 168 -11.27 21.12 12.64
C GLN A 168 -10.76 20.44 11.36
N ALA A 169 -11.57 20.42 10.30
CA ALA A 169 -11.19 19.79 9.05
C ALA A 169 -9.92 20.41 8.41
N GLU A 170 -9.66 21.67 8.66
CA GLU A 170 -8.47 22.40 8.18
C GLU A 170 -7.18 22.01 8.92
N ASP A 171 -7.31 21.42 10.13
CA ASP A 171 -6.18 21.00 10.96
C ASP A 171 -5.87 19.49 10.82
N VAL A 172 -6.53 18.82 9.89
CA VAL A 172 -6.32 17.39 9.68
C VAL A 172 -6.07 17.08 8.21
N LEU A 173 -4.91 16.51 7.93
CA LEU A 173 -4.68 15.78 6.68
C LEU A 173 -5.39 14.44 6.80
N HIS A 174 -6.41 14.23 5.99
CA HIS A 174 -7.12 12.97 5.87
C HIS A 174 -6.95 12.40 4.47
N ILE A 175 -6.40 11.20 4.39
CA ILE A 175 -6.27 10.42 3.16
C ILE A 175 -7.22 9.23 3.29
N PRO A 176 -8.38 9.23 2.63
CA PRO A 176 -9.32 8.11 2.67
C PRO A 176 -8.95 7.05 1.63
N GLY A 177 -9.10 5.78 2.00
CA GLY A 177 -9.12 4.65 1.06
C GLY A 177 -10.44 4.55 0.28
N LEU A 178 -10.71 3.38 -0.28
CA LEU A 178 -12.01 3.09 -0.89
C LEU A 178 -13.09 3.04 0.20
N GLY A 179 -14.11 3.86 0.09
CA GLY A 179 -15.22 3.95 1.02
C GLY A 179 -16.56 4.05 0.31
N TYR A 180 -17.64 3.98 1.08
CA TYR A 180 -19.00 4.07 0.55
C TYR A 180 -19.48 5.51 0.40
N ASP A 181 -19.15 6.37 1.35
CA ASP A 181 -19.65 7.76 1.44
C ASP A 181 -18.70 8.81 0.86
N GLY A 182 -17.50 8.38 0.43
CA GLY A 182 -16.45 9.26 -0.07
C GLY A 182 -15.73 10.07 1.03
N LEU A 183 -16.08 9.87 2.30
CA LEU A 183 -15.44 10.51 3.45
C LEU A 183 -14.53 9.55 4.19
N VAL A 184 -15.02 8.33 4.46
CA VAL A 184 -14.31 7.33 5.27
C VAL A 184 -14.10 6.08 4.44
N GLY A 185 -12.85 5.61 4.39
CA GLY A 185 -12.47 4.37 3.72
C GLY A 185 -12.77 3.14 4.57
N TYR A 186 -13.09 2.02 3.92
CA TYR A 186 -13.23 0.72 4.59
C TYR A 186 -11.87 0.16 4.97
N SER A 187 -11.78 -0.47 6.13
CA SER A 187 -10.60 -1.25 6.51
C SER A 187 -10.46 -2.47 5.61
N PRO A 188 -9.35 -2.62 4.86
CA PRO A 188 -9.10 -3.81 4.05
C PRO A 188 -9.08 -5.09 4.88
N ILE A 189 -8.54 -5.04 6.10
CA ILE A 189 -8.53 -6.18 7.04
C ILE A 189 -9.95 -6.58 7.44
N ALA A 190 -10.82 -5.60 7.72
CA ALA A 190 -12.19 -5.89 8.07
C ALA A 190 -12.98 -6.52 6.91
N LEU A 191 -12.75 -6.07 5.68
CA LEU A 191 -13.34 -6.65 4.48
C LEU A 191 -12.85 -8.08 4.23
N ALA A 192 -11.56 -8.34 4.46
CA ALA A 192 -10.94 -9.64 4.25
C ALA A 192 -10.96 -10.56 5.47
N LYS A 193 -11.73 -10.22 6.54
CA LYS A 193 -11.68 -10.95 7.81
C LYS A 193 -11.87 -12.46 7.68
N ASN A 194 -12.70 -12.90 6.74
CA ASN A 194 -12.95 -14.33 6.53
C ASN A 194 -11.77 -15.03 5.87
N ALA A 195 -11.18 -14.42 4.83
CA ALA A 195 -9.98 -14.97 4.17
C ALA A 195 -8.79 -15.04 5.13
N ILE A 196 -8.52 -13.96 5.85
CA ILE A 196 -7.46 -13.92 6.87
C ILE A 196 -7.76 -14.93 7.99
N GLY A 197 -9.01 -15.01 8.45
CA GLY A 197 -9.42 -15.94 9.49
C GLY A 197 -9.29 -17.41 9.10
N ILE A 198 -9.58 -17.77 7.86
CA ILE A 198 -9.35 -19.13 7.33
C ILE A 198 -7.85 -19.41 7.28
N SER A 199 -7.04 -18.47 6.79
CA SER A 199 -5.58 -18.64 6.73
C SER A 199 -4.97 -18.85 8.12
N LEU A 200 -5.36 -18.04 9.11
CA LEU A 200 -4.94 -18.24 10.51
C LEU A 200 -5.39 -19.60 11.08
N ALA A 201 -6.59 -20.08 10.72
CA ALA A 201 -7.06 -21.40 11.14
C ALA A 201 -6.25 -22.53 10.50
N CYS A 202 -5.84 -22.38 9.23
CA CYS A 202 -4.94 -23.32 8.57
C CYS A 202 -3.54 -23.34 9.22
N GLU A 203 -3.01 -22.18 9.61
CA GLU A 203 -1.73 -22.10 10.33
C GLU A 203 -1.79 -22.83 11.68
N ASP A 204 -2.85 -22.60 12.46
CA ASP A 204 -3.04 -23.26 13.74
C ASP A 204 -3.23 -24.77 13.58
N TYR A 205 -4.00 -25.20 12.57
CA TYR A 205 -4.16 -26.61 12.25
C TYR A 205 -2.81 -27.26 11.91
N GLY A 206 -2.05 -26.64 11.00
CA GLY A 206 -0.72 -27.12 10.63
C GLY A 206 0.22 -27.16 11.82
N SER A 207 0.25 -26.11 12.64
CA SER A 207 1.07 -26.05 13.85
C SER A 207 0.73 -27.18 14.82
N THR A 208 -0.56 -27.41 15.08
CA THR A 208 -1.02 -28.49 15.96
C THR A 208 -0.69 -29.86 15.39
N PHE A 209 -0.87 -30.05 14.09
CA PHE A 209 -0.56 -31.29 13.40
C PHE A 209 0.93 -31.65 13.51
N PHE A 210 1.81 -30.68 13.22
CA PHE A 210 3.26 -30.88 13.33
C PHE A 210 3.73 -30.99 14.79
N ALA A 211 3.15 -30.25 15.73
CA ALA A 211 3.47 -30.36 17.15
C ALA A 211 3.13 -31.76 17.72
N ASN A 212 2.11 -32.41 17.17
CA ASN A 212 1.75 -33.78 17.52
C ASN A 212 2.51 -34.83 16.71
N GLY A 213 3.61 -34.46 16.02
CA GLY A 213 4.47 -35.35 15.26
C GLY A 213 3.87 -35.82 13.96
N ALA A 214 2.96 -35.06 13.36
CA ALA A 214 2.25 -35.38 12.12
C ALA A 214 1.54 -36.76 12.15
N SER A 215 1.28 -37.29 13.36
CA SER A 215 0.58 -38.53 13.54
C SER A 215 -0.93 -38.32 13.59
N PRO A 216 -1.70 -39.03 12.77
CA PRO A 216 -3.13 -38.96 12.84
C PRO A 216 -3.67 -39.48 14.17
N SER A 217 -4.77 -38.86 14.64
CA SER A 217 -5.49 -39.39 15.79
C SER A 217 -5.96 -40.83 15.52
N GLY A 218 -5.89 -41.70 16.51
CA GLY A 218 -6.30 -43.08 16.38
C GLY A 218 -7.09 -43.57 17.57
N VAL A 219 -7.71 -44.69 17.42
CA VAL A 219 -8.37 -45.42 18.50
C VAL A 219 -7.45 -46.55 18.98
N LEU A 220 -7.20 -46.58 20.28
CA LEU A 220 -6.62 -47.73 20.94
C LEU A 220 -7.78 -48.66 21.31
N GLU A 221 -7.84 -49.79 20.63
CA GLU A 221 -8.81 -50.84 20.87
C GLU A 221 -8.22 -51.85 21.84
N HIS A 222 -9.02 -52.30 22.83
CA HIS A 222 -8.65 -53.32 23.78
C HIS A 222 -9.74 -54.40 23.84
N PRO A 223 -9.44 -55.69 23.79
CA PRO A 223 -10.44 -56.76 23.77
C PRO A 223 -11.26 -56.88 25.03
N GLY A 224 -10.81 -56.27 26.14
CA GLY A 224 -11.50 -56.28 27.42
C GLY A 224 -11.90 -54.89 27.90
N VAL A 225 -12.38 -54.78 29.15
CA VAL A 225 -12.78 -53.51 29.75
C VAL A 225 -11.59 -52.83 30.40
N ILE A 226 -11.28 -51.62 29.92
CA ILE A 226 -10.27 -50.74 30.52
C ILE A 226 -10.87 -50.04 31.73
N LYS A 227 -10.36 -50.32 32.93
CA LYS A 227 -10.85 -49.75 34.20
C LYS A 227 -10.60 -48.25 34.33
N ASN A 228 -9.53 -47.74 33.69
CA ASN A 228 -9.17 -46.31 33.70
C ASN A 228 -8.65 -45.90 32.32
N PRO A 229 -9.55 -45.47 31.42
CA PRO A 229 -9.19 -45.04 30.06
C PRO A 229 -8.29 -43.81 30.03
N GLU A 230 -8.45 -42.88 30.99
CA GLU A 230 -7.66 -41.66 31.05
C GLU A 230 -6.19 -41.96 31.32
N ARG A 231 -5.89 -42.87 32.25
CA ARG A 231 -4.52 -43.27 32.55
C ARG A 231 -3.83 -43.91 31.34
N VAL A 232 -4.56 -44.69 30.56
CA VAL A 232 -4.02 -45.31 29.34
C VAL A 232 -3.74 -44.23 28.28
N ARG A 233 -4.65 -43.26 28.11
CA ARG A 233 -4.47 -42.13 27.21
C ARG A 233 -3.25 -41.29 27.59
N ASP A 234 -3.14 -40.92 28.88
CA ASP A 234 -2.01 -40.15 29.38
C ASP A 234 -0.66 -40.88 29.25
N ALA A 235 -0.65 -42.16 29.48
CA ALA A 235 0.54 -43.00 29.31
C ALA A 235 0.93 -43.07 27.83
N TRP A 236 -0.04 -43.25 26.94
CA TRP A 236 0.17 -43.24 25.50
C TRP A 236 0.71 -41.92 25.02
N GLN A 237 0.09 -40.80 25.45
CA GLN A 237 0.50 -39.48 25.03
C GLN A 237 1.91 -39.09 25.52
N ARG A 238 2.30 -39.54 26.72
CA ARG A 238 3.66 -39.36 27.24
C ARG A 238 4.70 -40.22 26.49
N ALA A 239 4.32 -41.41 26.10
CA ALA A 239 5.25 -42.36 25.44
C ALA A 239 5.43 -42.04 23.94
N TYR A 240 4.35 -41.60 23.26
CA TYR A 240 4.28 -41.51 21.81
C TYR A 240 3.76 -40.15 21.30
N GLY A 241 3.57 -39.18 22.16
CA GLY A 241 3.14 -37.81 21.78
C GLY A 241 4.33 -36.88 21.64
N GLY A 242 4.10 -35.76 20.91
CA GLY A 242 5.10 -34.69 20.72
C GLY A 242 6.40 -35.20 20.08
N SER A 243 7.54 -34.90 20.68
CA SER A 243 8.87 -35.29 20.19
C SER A 243 9.09 -36.81 20.11
N ASN A 244 8.25 -37.61 20.77
CA ASN A 244 8.37 -39.08 20.82
C ASN A 244 7.47 -39.78 19.77
N SER A 245 6.80 -39.04 18.90
CA SER A 245 5.83 -39.57 17.93
C SER A 245 6.41 -40.57 16.92
N HIS A 246 7.73 -40.59 16.73
CA HIS A 246 8.41 -41.48 15.82
C HIS A 246 8.96 -42.78 16.49
N HIS A 247 8.70 -42.99 17.78
CA HIS A 247 9.11 -44.18 18.47
C HIS A 247 8.20 -45.37 18.10
N THR A 248 8.78 -46.55 18.01
CA THR A 248 8.02 -47.80 17.77
C THR A 248 7.11 -48.06 18.95
N ALA A 249 5.80 -48.13 18.71
CA ALA A 249 4.81 -48.46 19.72
C ALA A 249 4.77 -49.99 19.94
N ILE A 250 4.86 -50.39 21.19
CA ILE A 250 4.63 -51.80 21.60
C ILE A 250 3.26 -51.87 22.27
N LEU A 251 2.36 -52.64 21.71
CA LEU A 251 1.02 -52.85 22.19
C LEU A 251 0.92 -54.17 22.94
N GLU A 252 0.49 -54.14 24.20
CA GLU A 252 0.35 -55.29 25.06
C GLU A 252 -1.11 -55.76 25.13
N GLU A 253 -1.36 -56.94 25.65
CA GLU A 253 -2.68 -57.51 25.97
C GLU A 253 -3.69 -57.50 24.81
N GLY A 254 -3.21 -57.65 23.58
CA GLY A 254 -4.07 -57.66 22.39
C GLY A 254 -4.65 -56.31 21.98
N MET A 255 -4.11 -55.19 22.49
CA MET A 255 -4.43 -53.87 22.02
C MET A 255 -4.13 -53.70 20.54
N LYS A 256 -4.98 -52.93 19.85
CA LYS A 256 -4.77 -52.52 18.46
C LYS A 256 -4.85 -51.01 18.37
N TYR A 257 -3.98 -50.42 17.55
CA TYR A 257 -4.08 -49.02 17.19
C TYR A 257 -4.66 -48.91 15.78
N THR A 258 -5.82 -48.33 15.67
CA THR A 258 -6.47 -48.06 14.40
C THR A 258 -6.46 -46.54 14.18
N PRO A 259 -5.68 -46.04 13.22
CA PRO A 259 -5.67 -44.62 12.93
C PRO A 259 -7.04 -44.18 12.41
N ILE A 260 -7.65 -43.16 13.05
CA ILE A 260 -8.80 -42.46 12.53
C ILE A 260 -8.24 -41.23 11.84
N SER A 261 -7.69 -41.37 10.67
CA SER A 261 -7.37 -40.20 9.84
C SER A 261 -8.33 -40.15 8.67
N ILE A 262 -8.98 -39.05 8.50
CA ILE A 262 -9.34 -38.61 7.16
C ILE A 262 -7.97 -38.45 6.48
N PRO A 263 -7.68 -39.16 5.37
CA PRO A 263 -6.43 -38.94 4.65
C PRO A 263 -6.41 -37.46 4.28
N ASN A 264 -5.69 -36.68 5.05
CA ASN A 264 -5.45 -35.30 4.73
C ASN A 264 -4.52 -35.35 3.54
N ASN A 265 -5.07 -35.13 2.37
CA ASN A 265 -4.28 -35.09 1.17
C ASN A 265 -3.31 -33.90 1.40
N GLU A 266 -2.07 -34.16 1.77
CA GLU A 266 -1.05 -33.14 2.06
C GLU A 266 -0.99 -32.12 0.93
N ALA A 267 -1.23 -32.59 -0.31
CA ALA A 267 -1.36 -31.75 -1.48
C ALA A 267 -2.54 -30.75 -1.35
N GLN A 268 -3.72 -31.19 -0.90
CA GLN A 268 -4.89 -30.30 -0.75
C GLN A 268 -4.69 -29.25 0.35
N PHE A 269 -3.98 -29.59 1.42
CA PHE A 269 -3.63 -28.63 2.46
C PHE A 269 -2.66 -27.58 1.94
N LEU A 270 -1.64 -27.96 1.19
CA LEU A 270 -0.68 -27.07 0.57
C LEU A 270 -1.35 -26.18 -0.49
N GLU A 271 -2.23 -26.74 -1.33
CA GLU A 271 -3.02 -25.98 -2.30
C GLU A 271 -3.93 -24.95 -1.62
N THR A 272 -4.58 -25.33 -0.52
CA THR A 272 -5.41 -24.40 0.26
C THR A 272 -4.58 -23.25 0.81
N ARG A 273 -3.39 -23.52 1.35
CA ARG A 273 -2.49 -22.46 1.82
C ARG A 273 -2.05 -21.53 0.69
N LYS A 274 -1.66 -22.07 -0.46
CA LYS A 274 -1.30 -21.28 -1.64
C LYS A 274 -2.47 -20.36 -2.08
N PHE A 275 -3.67 -20.94 -2.18
CA PHE A 275 -4.87 -20.17 -2.51
C PHE A 275 -5.12 -19.00 -1.53
N GLN A 276 -4.92 -19.21 -0.22
CA GLN A 276 -5.09 -18.15 0.77
C GLN A 276 -4.03 -17.04 0.61
N VAL A 277 -2.80 -17.39 0.26
CA VAL A 277 -1.74 -16.42 -0.06
C VAL A 277 -2.15 -15.56 -1.26
N GLU A 278 -2.62 -16.19 -2.33
CA GLU A 278 -3.09 -15.49 -3.54
C GLU A 278 -4.30 -14.59 -3.26
N GLU A 279 -5.25 -15.05 -2.43
CA GLU A 279 -6.45 -14.28 -2.09
C GLU A 279 -6.10 -13.01 -1.31
N ILE A 280 -5.19 -13.09 -0.35
CA ILE A 280 -4.70 -11.93 0.40
C ILE A 280 -3.89 -10.99 -0.51
N ALA A 281 -3.01 -11.52 -1.34
CA ALA A 281 -2.23 -10.72 -2.30
C ALA A 281 -3.14 -9.98 -3.29
N ARG A 282 -4.22 -10.64 -3.76
CA ARG A 282 -5.24 -10.05 -4.65
C ARG A 282 -6.00 -8.91 -3.98
N LEU A 283 -6.32 -9.03 -2.68
CA LEU A 283 -6.95 -7.95 -1.93
C LEU A 283 -6.13 -6.66 -1.98
N TYR A 284 -4.82 -6.78 -1.75
CA TYR A 284 -3.88 -5.66 -1.75
C TYR A 284 -3.36 -5.30 -3.16
N ARG A 285 -3.70 -6.07 -4.20
CA ARG A 285 -3.18 -5.95 -5.57
C ARG A 285 -1.65 -6.01 -5.62
N VAL A 286 -1.04 -6.83 -4.77
CA VAL A 286 0.40 -7.06 -4.76
C VAL A 286 0.72 -8.28 -5.60
N PRO A 287 1.59 -8.19 -6.62
CA PRO A 287 2.03 -9.33 -7.39
C PRO A 287 2.76 -10.36 -6.51
N LEU A 288 2.49 -11.63 -6.72
CA LEU A 288 3.00 -12.72 -5.89
C LEU A 288 4.52 -12.77 -5.80
N HIS A 289 5.23 -12.44 -6.90
CA HIS A 289 6.69 -12.40 -6.89
C HIS A 289 7.28 -11.38 -5.91
N MET A 290 6.56 -10.30 -5.60
CA MET A 290 7.01 -9.28 -4.64
C MET A 290 6.89 -9.73 -3.18
N ILE A 291 6.10 -10.76 -2.91
CA ILE A 291 5.99 -11.39 -1.58
C ILE A 291 6.73 -12.72 -1.50
N GLY A 292 7.57 -13.03 -2.49
CA GLY A 292 8.47 -14.18 -2.50
C GLY A 292 7.90 -15.47 -3.10
N ASP A 293 6.72 -15.42 -3.73
CA ASP A 293 6.16 -16.55 -4.47
C ASP A 293 6.53 -16.43 -5.96
N LEU A 294 7.41 -17.32 -6.41
CA LEU A 294 7.96 -17.33 -7.77
C LEU A 294 7.41 -18.47 -8.64
N ASP A 295 6.42 -19.22 -8.19
CA ASP A 295 5.91 -20.42 -8.88
C ASP A 295 5.48 -20.14 -10.34
N HIS A 296 5.09 -18.92 -10.65
CA HIS A 296 4.66 -18.49 -11.99
C HIS A 296 5.50 -17.36 -12.59
N ALA A 297 6.61 -17.00 -11.95
CA ALA A 297 7.48 -15.92 -12.39
C ALA A 297 8.56 -16.44 -13.34
N THR A 298 8.59 -15.93 -14.59
CA THR A 298 9.71 -16.09 -15.51
C THR A 298 10.46 -14.77 -15.64
N PHE A 299 11.75 -14.81 -15.97
CA PHE A 299 12.56 -13.58 -16.09
C PHE A 299 11.95 -12.54 -17.05
N SER A 300 11.31 -12.96 -18.12
CA SER A 300 10.65 -12.06 -19.09
C SER A 300 9.36 -11.44 -18.57
N ASN A 301 8.69 -12.08 -17.61
CA ASN A 301 7.42 -11.61 -17.06
C ASN A 301 7.61 -10.64 -15.87
N VAL A 302 8.72 -10.74 -15.14
CA VAL A 302 8.95 -9.95 -13.92
C VAL A 302 9.02 -8.45 -14.24
N GLU A 303 9.62 -8.06 -15.35
CA GLU A 303 9.68 -6.65 -15.76
C GLU A 303 8.28 -6.09 -16.06
N HIS A 304 7.48 -6.81 -16.84
CA HIS A 304 6.08 -6.42 -17.11
C HIS A 304 5.24 -6.38 -15.84
N LEU A 305 5.38 -7.37 -14.95
CA LEU A 305 4.68 -7.39 -13.67
C LEU A 305 5.08 -6.23 -12.76
N SER A 306 6.34 -5.78 -12.83
CA SER A 306 6.82 -4.61 -12.08
C SER A 306 6.20 -3.32 -12.60
N LEU A 307 6.08 -3.15 -13.93
CA LEU A 307 5.38 -2.02 -14.54
C LEU A 307 3.88 -2.03 -14.22
N ASP A 308 3.25 -3.20 -14.27
CA ASP A 308 1.85 -3.38 -13.91
C ASP A 308 1.60 -3.04 -12.43
N PHE A 309 2.53 -3.39 -11.54
CA PHE A 309 2.46 -3.00 -10.14
C PHE A 309 2.46 -1.49 -9.96
N VAL A 310 3.33 -0.77 -10.65
CA VAL A 310 3.33 0.69 -10.62
C VAL A 310 2.01 1.25 -11.14
N LYS A 311 1.55 0.79 -12.31
CA LYS A 311 0.38 1.33 -13.00
C LYS A 311 -0.95 1.01 -12.31
N TYR A 312 -1.11 -0.22 -11.83
CA TYR A 312 -2.41 -0.69 -11.33
C TYR A 312 -2.51 -0.77 -9.81
N SER A 313 -1.38 -0.90 -9.11
CA SER A 313 -1.36 -1.00 -7.65
C SER A 313 -0.96 0.31 -6.99
N LEU A 314 0.11 0.97 -7.44
CA LEU A 314 0.63 2.18 -6.80
C LEU A 314 -0.04 3.46 -7.29
N ASP A 315 -0.26 3.63 -8.60
CA ASP A 315 -0.78 4.89 -9.16
C ASP A 315 -2.10 5.36 -8.52
N PRO A 316 -3.09 4.48 -8.26
CA PRO A 316 -4.30 4.90 -7.54
C PRO A 316 -4.03 5.46 -6.13
N TRP A 317 -3.03 4.93 -5.43
CA TRP A 317 -2.61 5.46 -4.13
C TRP A 317 -1.88 6.79 -4.26
N ILE A 318 -0.98 6.90 -5.23
CA ILE A 318 -0.25 8.13 -5.54
C ILE A 318 -1.23 9.28 -5.78
N VAL A 319 -2.22 9.08 -6.65
CA VAL A 319 -3.25 10.09 -6.94
C VAL A 319 -4.04 10.48 -5.69
N ARG A 320 -4.43 9.51 -4.84
CA ARG A 320 -5.12 9.80 -3.57
C ARG A 320 -4.28 10.67 -2.64
N TRP A 321 -3.01 10.33 -2.51
CA TRP A 321 -2.07 11.07 -1.70
C TRP A 321 -1.90 12.50 -2.21
N GLU A 322 -1.58 12.67 -3.50
CA GLU A 322 -1.37 13.97 -4.13
C GLU A 322 -2.57 14.89 -3.94
N GLN A 323 -3.77 14.39 -4.24
CA GLN A 323 -4.99 15.16 -4.11
C GLN A 323 -5.33 15.51 -2.65
N SER A 324 -5.11 14.58 -1.72
CA SER A 324 -5.37 14.83 -0.29
C SER A 324 -4.40 15.86 0.27
N LEU A 325 -3.11 15.76 -0.07
CA LEU A 325 -2.09 16.73 0.33
C LEU A 325 -2.39 18.14 -0.23
N GLN A 326 -2.71 18.23 -1.52
CA GLN A 326 -3.06 19.51 -2.15
C GLN A 326 -4.29 20.14 -1.49
N LYS A 327 -5.32 19.34 -1.21
CA LYS A 327 -6.54 19.79 -0.56
C LYS A 327 -6.29 20.33 0.84
N ALA A 328 -5.43 19.67 1.63
CA ALA A 328 -5.23 19.96 3.04
C ALA A 328 -4.15 21.01 3.31
N LEU A 329 -3.11 21.06 2.49
CA LEU A 329 -1.91 21.86 2.79
C LEU A 329 -1.81 23.16 1.98
N LEU A 330 -2.31 23.18 0.75
CA LEU A 330 -2.28 24.40 -0.06
C LEU A 330 -3.41 25.35 0.35
N SER A 331 -3.07 26.60 0.57
CA SER A 331 -4.04 27.68 0.78
C SER A 331 -4.85 27.97 -0.49
N ASP A 332 -5.98 28.62 -0.38
CA ASP A 332 -6.82 28.96 -1.54
C ASP A 332 -6.10 29.87 -2.55
N SER A 333 -5.14 30.68 -2.08
CA SER A 333 -4.30 31.52 -2.94
C SER A 333 -3.20 30.77 -3.69
N GLU A 334 -2.83 29.62 -3.19
CA GLU A 334 -1.80 28.72 -3.77
C GLU A 334 -2.40 27.69 -4.72
N LYS A 335 -3.65 27.27 -4.49
CA LYS A 335 -4.38 26.35 -5.38
C LYS A 335 -4.44 26.91 -6.80
N GLY A 336 -4.09 26.08 -7.77
CA GLY A 336 -4.02 26.47 -9.18
C GLY A 336 -2.69 27.12 -9.60
N LYS A 337 -1.84 27.52 -8.64
CA LYS A 337 -0.46 27.97 -8.93
C LYS A 337 0.57 26.89 -8.60
N TYR A 338 0.37 26.24 -7.46
CA TYR A 338 1.24 25.17 -6.97
C TYR A 338 0.49 23.84 -6.94
N PHE A 339 1.25 22.78 -7.06
CA PHE A 339 0.75 21.41 -6.85
C PHE A 339 1.83 20.53 -6.24
N ILE A 340 1.37 19.47 -5.57
CA ILE A 340 2.23 18.50 -4.90
C ILE A 340 2.19 17.21 -5.71
N LYS A 341 3.36 16.66 -6.07
CA LYS A 341 3.43 15.49 -6.92
C LYS A 341 4.59 14.57 -6.53
N PHE A 342 4.33 13.27 -6.56
CA PHE A 342 5.37 12.25 -6.47
C PHE A 342 6.18 12.16 -7.75
N ASN A 343 7.47 11.95 -7.61
CA ASN A 343 8.30 11.54 -8.73
C ASN A 343 8.34 10.01 -8.81
N VAL A 344 7.65 9.47 -9.80
CA VAL A 344 7.55 8.02 -10.04
C VAL A 344 8.60 7.51 -11.03
N GLU A 345 9.39 8.40 -11.62
CA GLU A 345 10.37 8.04 -12.66
C GLU A 345 11.33 6.96 -12.18
N GLY A 346 11.72 6.99 -10.90
CA GLY A 346 12.60 5.99 -10.30
C GLY A 346 12.05 4.56 -10.35
N LEU A 347 10.72 4.40 -10.19
CA LEU A 347 10.06 3.08 -10.25
C LEU A 347 9.80 2.60 -11.68
N LEU A 348 9.62 3.53 -12.62
CA LEU A 348 9.40 3.23 -14.03
C LEU A 348 10.70 3.00 -14.79
N ARG A 349 11.84 3.29 -14.16
CA ARG A 349 13.14 3.03 -14.74
C ARG A 349 13.33 1.53 -14.87
N GLY A 350 13.28 1.03 -16.10
CA GLY A 350 13.66 -0.33 -16.45
C GLY A 350 15.11 -0.66 -16.06
N ASP A 351 15.65 -1.75 -16.55
CA ASP A 351 17.05 -2.06 -16.33
C ASP A 351 17.99 -0.92 -16.79
N TYR A 352 19.23 -0.97 -16.37
CA TYR A 352 20.23 0.04 -16.70
C TYR A 352 20.35 0.25 -18.22
N ALA A 353 20.29 -0.82 -19.01
CA ALA A 353 20.44 -0.75 -20.48
C ALA A 353 19.26 -0.01 -21.13
N SER A 354 18.02 -0.35 -20.76
CA SER A 354 16.79 0.32 -21.24
C SER A 354 16.78 1.80 -20.86
N ARG A 355 17.23 2.14 -19.66
CA ARG A 355 17.34 3.54 -19.20
C ARG A 355 18.37 4.32 -20.02
N MET A 356 19.57 3.78 -20.20
CA MET A 356 20.62 4.44 -21.00
C MET A 356 20.19 4.62 -22.46
N GLN A 357 19.49 3.65 -23.02
CA GLN A 357 18.91 3.75 -24.37
C GLN A 357 17.84 4.85 -24.44
N GLY A 358 16.99 4.96 -23.42
CA GLY A 358 16.00 6.04 -23.29
C GLY A 358 16.67 7.41 -23.25
N TYR A 359 17.72 7.58 -22.46
CA TYR A 359 18.49 8.85 -22.40
C TYR A 359 19.17 9.18 -23.72
N ALA A 360 19.75 8.19 -24.37
CA ALA A 360 20.36 8.38 -25.71
C ALA A 360 19.30 8.88 -26.69
N THR A 361 18.11 8.27 -26.72
CA THR A 361 16.98 8.69 -27.56
C THR A 361 16.52 10.09 -27.22
N ALA A 362 16.33 10.40 -25.93
CA ALA A 362 15.89 11.72 -25.48
C ALA A 362 16.90 12.83 -25.84
N ARG A 363 18.19 12.55 -25.70
CA ARG A 363 19.28 13.44 -26.05
C ARG A 363 19.35 13.72 -27.56
N GLN A 364 19.21 12.66 -28.37
CA GLN A 364 19.24 12.77 -29.84
C GLN A 364 18.05 13.50 -30.45
N ASN A 365 16.90 13.45 -29.77
CA ASN A 365 15.67 14.11 -30.21
C ASN A 365 15.43 15.48 -29.54
N GLY A 366 16.38 15.98 -28.77
CA GLY A 366 16.29 17.31 -28.16
C GLY A 366 15.31 17.42 -26.99
N TRP A 367 14.90 16.30 -26.37
CA TRP A 367 13.98 16.32 -25.22
C TRP A 367 14.69 16.56 -23.90
N MET A 368 15.98 16.19 -23.83
CA MET A 368 16.81 16.32 -22.64
C MET A 368 18.17 16.90 -22.95
N SER A 369 18.64 17.79 -22.07
CA SER A 369 20.02 18.24 -22.05
C SER A 369 20.94 17.20 -21.39
N ALA A 370 22.26 17.39 -21.45
CA ALA A 370 23.20 16.55 -20.73
C ALA A 370 23.02 16.70 -19.19
N ASN A 371 22.72 17.91 -18.74
CA ASN A 371 22.51 18.19 -17.32
C ASN A 371 21.21 17.60 -16.78
N ASP A 372 20.12 17.55 -17.57
CA ASP A 372 18.91 16.87 -17.18
C ASP A 372 19.17 15.38 -16.88
N ILE A 373 19.98 14.72 -17.75
CA ILE A 373 20.34 13.32 -17.55
C ILE A 373 21.25 13.15 -16.33
N ARG A 374 22.22 14.05 -16.14
CA ARG A 374 23.16 14.01 -15.02
C ARG A 374 22.44 14.25 -13.68
N GLU A 375 21.45 15.14 -13.65
CA GLU A 375 20.60 15.35 -12.49
C GLU A 375 19.80 14.08 -12.11
N LEU A 376 19.29 13.37 -13.11
CA LEU A 376 18.57 12.12 -12.90
C LEU A 376 19.47 10.98 -12.41
N GLU A 377 20.76 11.01 -12.73
CA GLU A 377 21.76 10.00 -12.32
C GLU A 377 22.61 10.46 -11.13
N ASP A 378 22.21 11.54 -10.44
CA ASP A 378 22.92 12.11 -9.28
C ASP A 378 24.40 12.45 -9.56
N MET A 379 24.65 12.98 -10.76
CA MET A 379 25.98 13.40 -11.22
C MET A 379 26.14 14.92 -11.15
N ASN A 380 27.35 15.41 -10.91
CA ASN A 380 27.65 16.84 -10.97
C ASN A 380 27.31 17.44 -12.34
N MET A 381 26.71 18.64 -12.34
CA MET A 381 26.36 19.36 -13.56
C MET A 381 27.59 19.76 -14.39
N ILE A 382 27.44 19.79 -15.71
CA ILE A 382 28.41 20.35 -16.64
C ILE A 382 28.17 21.87 -16.70
N PRO A 383 29.21 22.71 -16.61
CA PRO A 383 29.06 24.15 -16.76
C PRO A 383 28.38 24.56 -18.09
N ASP A 384 27.64 25.65 -18.07
CA ASP A 384 26.93 26.16 -19.27
C ASP A 384 27.90 26.49 -20.42
N GLU A 385 29.09 26.98 -20.09
CA GLU A 385 30.17 27.27 -21.05
C GLU A 385 30.59 26.03 -21.85
N LEU A 386 30.43 24.83 -21.29
CA LEU A 386 30.70 23.55 -21.92
C LEU A 386 29.47 22.93 -22.56
N GLY A 387 28.33 23.64 -22.56
CA GLY A 387 27.10 23.22 -23.21
C GLY A 387 26.29 22.16 -22.45
N GLY A 388 26.43 22.11 -21.12
CA GLY A 388 25.70 21.16 -20.26
C GLY A 388 24.19 21.20 -20.43
N ASN A 389 23.62 22.41 -20.60
CA ASN A 389 22.18 22.68 -20.74
C ASN A 389 21.70 22.77 -22.20
N LEU A 390 22.57 22.46 -23.19
CA LEU A 390 22.16 22.50 -24.61
C LEU A 390 21.26 21.33 -24.96
N TYR A 391 20.13 21.63 -25.59
CA TYR A 391 19.26 20.65 -26.25
C TYR A 391 19.76 20.45 -27.67
N LEU A 392 20.13 19.23 -27.99
CA LEU A 392 20.69 18.89 -29.31
C LEU A 392 19.71 18.00 -30.07
N VAL A 393 19.56 18.27 -31.36
CA VAL A 393 18.80 17.39 -32.27
C VAL A 393 19.73 16.87 -33.38
N ASN A 394 19.42 15.72 -33.93
CA ASN A 394 20.11 15.19 -35.07
C ASN A 394 19.78 16.06 -36.32
N GLY A 395 20.77 16.70 -36.90
CA GLY A 395 20.62 17.59 -38.07
C GLY A 395 20.13 16.92 -39.35
N SER A 396 20.01 15.58 -39.35
CA SER A 396 19.46 14.83 -40.50
C SER A 396 17.93 14.92 -40.61
N PHE A 397 17.23 15.46 -39.62
CA PHE A 397 15.78 15.65 -39.68
C PHE A 397 15.48 17.00 -40.38
N THR A 398 14.77 16.94 -41.50
CA THR A 398 14.24 18.11 -42.20
C THR A 398 12.73 18.21 -41.97
N LYS A 399 12.18 19.43 -42.08
CA LYS A 399 10.72 19.63 -42.05
C LYS A 399 10.09 18.83 -43.21
N LEU A 400 8.91 18.26 -42.96
CA LEU A 400 8.18 17.53 -44.00
C LEU A 400 7.94 18.38 -45.26
N ALA A 401 7.74 19.68 -45.09
CA ALA A 401 7.61 20.63 -46.22
C ALA A 401 8.88 20.75 -47.06
N ASP A 402 10.04 20.49 -46.48
CA ASP A 402 11.35 20.61 -47.14
C ASP A 402 11.89 19.22 -47.54
N ALA A 403 11.11 18.14 -47.32
CA ALA A 403 11.46 16.79 -47.68
C ALA A 403 11.63 16.70 -49.24
N GLY A 404 12.82 16.34 -49.67
CA GLY A 404 13.15 16.29 -51.08
C GLY A 404 13.84 17.54 -51.65
N ALA A 405 14.03 18.58 -50.82
CA ALA A 405 14.76 19.78 -51.30
C ALA A 405 16.18 19.45 -51.81
N PHE A 406 16.90 18.56 -51.10
CA PHE A 406 18.23 18.11 -51.49
C PHE A 406 18.24 17.21 -52.74
N ALA A 407 17.16 16.50 -53.07
CA ALA A 407 17.04 15.73 -54.28
C ALA A 407 16.89 16.62 -55.52
N LYS A 408 16.25 17.79 -55.34
CA LYS A 408 16.07 18.77 -56.41
C LYS A 408 17.34 19.59 -56.73
N GLU A 409 18.25 19.74 -55.78
CA GLU A 409 19.54 20.40 -56.01
C GLU A 409 20.48 19.49 -56.85
N ASN A 410 20.52 18.18 -56.57
CA ASN A 410 21.32 17.24 -57.34
C ASN A 410 20.85 17.11 -58.81
N GLU A 411 19.54 17.20 -59.08
CA GLU A 411 19.03 17.22 -60.46
C GLU A 411 19.43 18.51 -61.23
N LYS A 412 19.70 19.61 -60.57
CA LYS A 412 20.12 20.85 -61.19
C LYS A 412 21.65 20.87 -61.51
N GLU A 413 22.45 20.19 -60.70
CA GLU A 413 23.91 20.08 -60.99
C GLU A 413 24.23 19.08 -62.11
N GLU A 414 23.43 18.01 -62.28
CA GLU A 414 23.61 17.07 -63.39
C GLU A 414 23.24 17.67 -64.75
N THR A 415 22.30 18.62 -64.83
CA THR A 415 21.90 19.28 -66.06
C THR A 415 22.84 20.41 -66.53
N THR A 416 23.75 20.87 -65.65
CA THR A 416 24.74 21.90 -66.02
C THR A 416 26.09 21.32 -66.48
N HIS A 417 26.29 20.01 -66.58
CA HIS A 417 27.49 19.33 -67.06
C HIS A 417 27.31 18.68 -68.45
N GLU A 418 26.17 18.84 -69.13
CA GLU A 418 25.85 18.33 -70.45
C GLU A 418 25.68 19.42 -71.52
N GLU A 419 26.13 20.67 -71.32
CA GLU A 419 26.27 21.67 -72.43
C GLU A 419 27.70 22.06 -72.71
#